data_afe43a8df60c5e94350f3c6dd998828a
#
_entry.id   afe43a8df60c5e94350f3c6dd998828a
#
_cell.length_a   1.000
_cell.length_b   1.000
_cell.length_c   1.000
_cell.angle_alpha   90.00
_cell.angle_beta   90.00
_cell.angle_gamma   90.00
#
_symmetry.space_group_name_H-M   'P 1'
#
loop_
_entity.id
_entity.type
_entity.pdbx_description
1 polymer ?
#
loop_
_entity_poly.entity_id
_entity_poly.type
_entity_poly.pdbx_seq_one_letter_code
_entity_poly.pdbx_strand_id
1 'polypeptide(L)'
;MLFRSFGLRLGDHPQAVITTTPRPIKLLKDLLENKDAIVTRGTTFDNSDHLAKAFLKRITARYEGRAIGRQELFAEILEETPGALWTRDLIERHRIAGAAAPGDYVRIVVAVDPPATSGARADECGIIVAARAASGHIYVLADLSSHGDSPGGWAGRVVSAYRNYRANRVVAEVNNGGEMVADVLRQSEPNLPVRAVTATRGKFLRAEPVAAAYERGIVHHVGAFEKLEDQLCALTADFDARSAGFSPDRADALVWAIADLIDLGGKDRAGMVDYYRDKARKK
;
A
#
# COMPACT_ATOMS: atom_id res chain seq x y z
N MET A 1 11.71 -17.36 -6.17
CA MET A 1 13.01 -17.99 -5.92
C MET A 1 12.81 -19.50 -5.97
N LEU A 2 13.32 -20.20 -7.00
CA LEU A 2 13.17 -21.66 -7.11
C LEU A 2 14.29 -22.29 -6.27
N PHE A 3 13.98 -22.82 -5.10
CA PHE A 3 14.90 -23.67 -4.36
C PHE A 3 15.01 -25.02 -5.07
N ARG A 4 15.99 -25.18 -5.95
CA ARG A 4 16.43 -26.51 -6.42
C ARG A 4 17.55 -26.99 -5.52
N SER A 5 17.22 -27.65 -4.42
CA SER A 5 18.22 -28.27 -3.55
C SER A 5 18.63 -29.63 -4.11
N PHE A 6 19.64 -29.64 -4.96
CA PHE A 6 20.29 -30.92 -5.39
C PHE A 6 21.09 -31.57 -4.26
N GLY A 7 21.37 -30.87 -3.15
CA GLY A 7 22.13 -31.36 -2.01
C GLY A 7 21.39 -32.37 -1.10
N LEU A 8 20.06 -32.45 -1.23
CA LEU A 8 19.24 -33.40 -0.44
C LEU A 8 19.17 -34.81 -1.01
N ARG A 9 20.12 -35.19 -1.86
CA ARG A 9 20.16 -36.53 -2.49
C ARG A 9 21.13 -37.50 -1.87
N LEU A 10 21.97 -37.02 -0.96
CA LEU A 10 23.05 -37.80 -0.38
C LEU A 10 22.85 -37.95 1.13
N GLY A 11 23.15 -39.15 1.66
CA GLY A 11 23.02 -39.49 3.07
C GLY A 11 21.70 -40.18 3.41
N ASP A 12 21.68 -40.79 4.60
CA ASP A 12 20.58 -41.65 5.05
C ASP A 12 19.34 -40.80 5.49
N HIS A 13 19.59 -39.59 5.93
CA HIS A 13 18.53 -38.64 6.38
C HIS A 13 18.78 -37.22 5.87
N PRO A 14 18.58 -36.94 4.58
CA PRO A 14 18.76 -35.58 4.05
C PRO A 14 17.72 -34.65 4.62
N GLN A 15 18.16 -33.56 5.26
CA GLN A 15 17.28 -32.57 5.90
C GLN A 15 17.58 -31.15 5.41
N ALA A 16 16.57 -30.30 5.38
CA ALA A 16 16.71 -28.86 5.15
C ALA A 16 16.12 -28.09 6.34
N VAL A 17 16.83 -27.09 6.81
CA VAL A 17 16.33 -26.15 7.80
C VAL A 17 16.00 -24.84 7.09
N ILE A 18 14.76 -24.40 7.23
CA ILE A 18 14.27 -23.15 6.62
C ILE A 18 13.80 -22.23 7.74
N THR A 19 14.42 -21.06 7.86
CA THR A 19 13.98 -20.01 8.78
C THR A 19 13.44 -18.85 7.99
N THR A 20 12.26 -18.37 8.36
CA THR A 20 11.60 -17.25 7.67
C THR A 20 10.59 -16.57 8.57
N THR A 21 10.34 -15.28 8.34
CA THR A 21 9.11 -14.65 8.81
C THR A 21 7.95 -15.23 8.01
N PRO A 22 6.83 -15.61 8.64
CA PRO A 22 5.73 -16.31 7.97
C PRO A 22 4.98 -15.35 7.03
N ARG A 23 5.28 -15.42 5.75
CA ARG A 23 4.54 -14.72 4.69
C ARG A 23 3.63 -15.72 3.98
N PRO A 24 2.40 -15.34 3.57
CA PRO A 24 1.44 -16.25 2.93
C PRO A 24 1.80 -16.56 1.46
N ILE A 25 3.08 -16.87 1.19
CA ILE A 25 3.55 -17.27 -0.13
C ILE A 25 3.30 -18.75 -0.35
N LYS A 26 3.09 -19.14 -1.62
CA LYS A 26 2.79 -20.53 -1.99
C LYS A 26 3.79 -21.53 -1.43
N LEU A 27 5.10 -21.24 -1.51
CA LEU A 27 6.14 -22.11 -0.97
C LEU A 27 5.94 -22.40 0.52
N LEU A 28 5.60 -21.39 1.32
CA LEU A 28 5.40 -21.58 2.76
C LEU A 28 4.12 -22.37 3.04
N LYS A 29 3.04 -22.10 2.30
CA LYS A 29 1.79 -22.88 2.39
C LYS A 29 2.03 -24.36 2.05
N ASP A 30 2.70 -24.62 0.92
CA ASP A 30 3.06 -25.98 0.50
C ASP A 30 3.93 -26.71 1.54
N LEU A 31 4.86 -26.00 2.21
CA LEU A 31 5.69 -26.57 3.28
C LEU A 31 4.89 -26.86 4.55
N LEU A 32 3.94 -26.02 4.92
CA LEU A 32 3.09 -26.22 6.09
C LEU A 32 2.10 -27.39 5.92
N GLU A 33 1.68 -27.66 4.68
CA GLU A 33 0.82 -28.79 4.32
C GLU A 33 1.62 -30.11 4.19
N ASN A 34 2.94 -30.03 4.10
CA ASN A 34 3.79 -31.21 3.96
C ASN A 34 3.87 -31.99 5.29
N LYS A 35 3.44 -33.24 5.29
CA LYS A 35 3.43 -34.14 6.47
C LYS A 35 4.82 -34.47 7.00
N ASP A 36 5.85 -34.38 6.15
CA ASP A 36 7.24 -34.65 6.52
C ASP A 36 7.96 -33.43 7.08
N ALA A 37 7.30 -32.24 7.09
CA ALA A 37 7.87 -31.03 7.64
C ALA A 37 7.57 -30.89 9.13
N ILE A 38 8.63 -30.68 9.92
CA ILE A 38 8.50 -30.32 11.33
C ILE A 38 8.48 -28.78 11.39
N VAL A 39 7.36 -28.22 11.84
CA VAL A 39 7.17 -26.76 11.94
C VAL A 39 7.32 -26.35 13.39
N THR A 40 8.30 -25.47 13.65
CA THR A 40 8.42 -24.77 14.93
C THR A 40 8.09 -23.31 14.73
N ARG A 41 7.39 -22.71 15.70
CA ARG A 41 7.04 -21.28 15.69
C ARG A 41 7.65 -20.64 16.93
N GLY A 42 8.16 -19.42 16.77
CA GLY A 42 8.66 -18.59 17.85
C GLY A 42 8.28 -17.15 17.60
N THR A 43 7.81 -16.48 18.63
CA THR A 43 7.51 -15.04 18.60
C THR A 43 8.75 -14.23 18.98
N THR A 44 8.77 -12.94 18.67
CA THR A 44 9.81 -12.03 19.17
C THR A 44 9.86 -12.02 20.70
N PHE A 45 8.72 -12.23 21.36
CA PHE A 45 8.61 -12.20 22.82
C PHE A 45 9.15 -13.47 23.49
N ASP A 46 9.13 -14.63 22.80
CA ASP A 46 9.74 -15.86 23.30
C ASP A 46 11.26 -15.74 23.47
N ASN A 47 11.87 -14.80 22.75
CA ASN A 47 13.31 -14.49 22.83
C ASN A 47 13.60 -13.18 23.58
N SER A 48 12.63 -12.64 24.33
CA SER A 48 12.73 -11.34 25.00
C SER A 48 13.92 -11.20 25.94
N ASP A 49 14.29 -12.28 26.63
CA ASP A 49 15.39 -12.30 27.60
C ASP A 49 16.77 -12.10 26.96
N HIS A 50 16.88 -12.43 25.66
CA HIS A 50 18.12 -12.28 24.88
C HIS A 50 18.13 -11.02 24.01
N LEU A 51 17.06 -10.20 24.05
CA LEU A 51 16.94 -9.01 23.24
C LEU A 51 17.10 -7.74 24.09
N ALA A 52 17.78 -6.73 23.54
CA ALA A 52 17.92 -5.45 24.21
C ALA A 52 16.53 -4.81 24.45
N LYS A 53 16.26 -4.35 25.69
CA LYS A 53 14.98 -3.72 26.06
C LYS A 53 14.62 -2.53 25.17
N ALA A 54 15.62 -1.74 24.77
CA ALA A 54 15.41 -0.62 23.83
C ALA A 54 14.99 -1.08 22.43
N PHE A 55 15.49 -2.23 21.97
CA PHE A 55 15.08 -2.85 20.72
C PHE A 55 13.63 -3.32 20.81
N LEU A 56 13.27 -4.08 21.85
CA LEU A 56 11.90 -4.55 22.07
C LEU A 56 10.92 -3.39 22.12
N LYS A 57 11.18 -2.35 22.89
CA LYS A 57 10.33 -1.17 22.97
C LYS A 57 10.13 -0.51 21.60
N ARG A 58 11.19 -0.37 20.83
CA ARG A 58 11.14 0.26 19.51
C ARG A 58 10.37 -0.60 18.48
N ILE A 59 10.59 -1.91 18.46
CA ILE A 59 9.94 -2.80 17.48
C ILE A 59 8.47 -2.99 17.83
N THR A 60 8.12 -3.11 19.13
CA THR A 60 6.72 -3.15 19.59
C THR A 60 5.99 -1.88 19.18
N ALA A 61 6.53 -0.71 19.49
CA ALA A 61 5.92 0.57 19.12
C ALA A 61 5.77 0.76 17.60
N ARG A 62 6.69 0.16 16.82
CA ARG A 62 6.63 0.21 15.36
C ARG A 62 5.49 -0.64 14.80
N TYR A 63 5.23 -1.80 15.36
CA TYR A 63 4.35 -2.83 14.79
C TYR A 63 3.05 -3.04 15.56
N GLU A 64 2.92 -2.49 16.77
CA GLU A 64 1.72 -2.63 17.60
C GLU A 64 0.46 -2.14 16.87
N GLY A 65 -0.61 -2.93 16.93
CA GLY A 65 -1.89 -2.62 16.29
C GLY A 65 -1.93 -2.74 14.76
N ARG A 66 -0.87 -3.29 14.14
CA ARG A 66 -0.80 -3.46 12.68
C ARG A 66 -0.88 -4.93 12.29
N ALA A 67 -1.44 -5.23 11.10
CA ALA A 67 -1.48 -6.60 10.59
C ALA A 67 -0.07 -7.20 10.47
N ILE A 68 0.89 -6.44 9.93
CA ILE A 68 2.28 -6.90 9.83
C ILE A 68 2.92 -7.16 11.21
N GLY A 69 2.47 -6.49 12.27
CA GLY A 69 2.92 -6.78 13.63
C GLY A 69 2.56 -8.20 14.08
N ARG A 70 1.39 -8.69 13.71
CA ARG A 70 1.01 -10.09 13.96
C ARG A 70 1.94 -11.07 13.25
N GLN A 71 2.34 -10.76 12.04
CA GLN A 71 3.30 -11.56 11.28
C GLN A 71 4.72 -11.48 11.86
N GLU A 72 5.23 -10.28 12.11
CA GLU A 72 6.63 -10.04 12.50
C GLU A 72 6.90 -10.30 14.01
N LEU A 73 5.94 -9.99 14.88
CA LEU A 73 6.10 -10.14 16.33
C LEU A 73 5.57 -11.47 16.86
N PHE A 74 4.46 -11.97 16.30
CA PHE A 74 3.76 -13.15 16.79
C PHE A 74 3.88 -14.37 15.87
N ALA A 75 4.63 -14.26 14.77
CA ALA A 75 4.81 -15.33 13.78
C ALA A 75 3.47 -15.89 13.25
N GLU A 76 2.44 -15.03 13.14
CA GLU A 76 1.16 -15.39 12.56
C GLU A 76 1.23 -15.35 11.03
N ILE A 77 0.61 -16.33 10.38
CA ILE A 77 0.39 -16.28 8.93
C ILE A 77 -0.84 -15.43 8.71
N LEU A 78 -0.66 -14.27 8.12
CA LEU A 78 -1.79 -13.43 7.73
C LEU A 78 -2.49 -14.07 6.53
N GLU A 79 -3.70 -14.53 6.73
CA GLU A 79 -4.54 -14.98 5.61
C GLU A 79 -4.89 -13.79 4.71
N GLU A 80 -4.90 -14.03 3.41
CA GLU A 80 -5.39 -13.06 2.45
C GLU A 80 -6.89 -12.85 2.68
N THR A 81 -7.34 -11.59 2.63
CA THR A 81 -8.78 -11.29 2.72
C THR A 81 -9.46 -11.75 1.44
N PRO A 82 -10.38 -12.75 1.49
CA PRO A 82 -11.07 -13.22 0.30
C PRO A 82 -11.80 -12.08 -0.40
N GLY A 83 -11.61 -11.94 -1.72
CA GLY A 83 -12.26 -10.88 -2.50
C GLY A 83 -11.62 -9.51 -2.43
N ALA A 84 -10.50 -9.34 -1.71
CA ALA A 84 -9.73 -8.11 -1.74
C ALA A 84 -9.11 -7.88 -3.13
N LEU A 85 -9.02 -6.62 -3.53
CA LEU A 85 -8.43 -6.23 -4.83
C LEU A 85 -6.92 -6.40 -4.85
N TRP A 86 -6.25 -6.31 -3.71
CA TRP A 86 -4.80 -6.50 -3.57
C TRP A 86 -4.48 -7.63 -2.62
N THR A 87 -3.42 -8.36 -2.95
CA THR A 87 -2.79 -9.31 -2.06
C THR A 87 -1.39 -8.83 -1.70
N ARG A 88 -0.87 -9.25 -0.55
CA ARG A 88 0.52 -8.96 -0.17
C ARG A 88 1.51 -9.45 -1.21
N ASP A 89 1.29 -10.65 -1.74
CA ASP A 89 2.14 -11.25 -2.76
C ASP A 89 2.17 -10.41 -4.05
N LEU A 90 1.03 -9.83 -4.46
CA LEU A 90 0.97 -8.95 -5.61
C LEU A 90 1.83 -7.69 -5.42
N ILE A 91 1.74 -7.06 -4.24
CA ILE A 91 2.53 -5.85 -3.91
C ILE A 91 4.02 -6.19 -3.82
N GLU A 92 4.38 -7.30 -3.14
CA GLU A 92 5.77 -7.71 -2.93
C GLU A 92 6.48 -8.07 -4.24
N ARG A 93 5.80 -8.72 -5.18
CA ARG A 93 6.38 -9.07 -6.49
C ARG A 93 6.89 -7.86 -7.27
N HIS A 94 6.27 -6.71 -7.07
CA HIS A 94 6.57 -5.49 -7.81
C HIS A 94 7.23 -4.41 -6.94
N ARG A 95 7.60 -4.76 -5.69
CA ARG A 95 8.34 -3.86 -4.80
C ARG A 95 9.78 -3.68 -5.30
N ILE A 96 10.27 -2.46 -5.20
CA ILE A 96 11.67 -2.13 -5.51
C ILE A 96 12.34 -1.47 -4.31
N ALA A 97 13.65 -1.68 -4.20
CA ALA A 97 14.47 -0.95 -3.24
C ALA A 97 14.61 0.52 -3.67
N GLY A 98 14.64 1.44 -2.70
CA GLY A 98 14.70 2.89 -3.00
C GLY A 98 15.84 3.28 -3.93
N ALA A 99 17.02 2.65 -3.80
CA ALA A 99 18.17 2.90 -4.68
C ALA A 99 17.98 2.41 -6.14
N ALA A 100 17.02 1.52 -6.38
CA ALA A 100 16.70 1.00 -7.71
C ALA A 100 15.54 1.77 -8.39
N ALA A 101 14.97 2.77 -7.72
CA ALA A 101 13.92 3.61 -8.31
C ALA A 101 14.52 4.49 -9.42
N PRO A 102 13.84 4.58 -10.60
CA PRO A 102 14.29 5.50 -11.65
C PRO A 102 14.22 6.94 -11.15
N GLY A 103 15.19 7.77 -11.55
CA GLY A 103 15.20 9.20 -11.22
C GLY A 103 14.52 10.09 -12.26
N ASP A 104 14.19 9.54 -13.43
CA ASP A 104 13.65 10.24 -14.60
C ASP A 104 12.13 10.20 -14.69
N TYR A 105 11.47 10.76 -13.69
CA TYR A 105 10.01 10.82 -13.68
C TYR A 105 9.49 11.95 -14.58
N VAL A 106 8.58 11.60 -15.48
CA VAL A 106 7.90 12.56 -16.37
C VAL A 106 6.77 13.29 -15.68
N ARG A 107 6.24 12.71 -14.59
CA ARG A 107 5.23 13.35 -13.75
C ARG A 107 5.26 12.81 -12.32
N ILE A 108 5.12 13.70 -11.36
CA ILE A 108 4.98 13.40 -9.95
C ILE A 108 3.71 14.10 -9.44
N VAL A 109 2.90 13.38 -8.66
CA VAL A 109 1.70 13.92 -8.02
C VAL A 109 1.70 13.64 -6.52
N VAL A 110 1.10 14.56 -5.77
CA VAL A 110 0.75 14.34 -4.37
C VAL A 110 -0.76 14.23 -4.31
N ALA A 111 -1.29 13.08 -3.91
CA ALA A 111 -2.72 12.94 -3.71
C ALA A 111 -3.06 13.06 -2.23
N VAL A 112 -4.19 13.69 -1.94
CA VAL A 112 -4.70 13.86 -0.59
C VAL A 112 -6.17 13.51 -0.50
N ASP A 113 -6.50 12.70 0.50
CA ASP A 113 -7.86 12.41 0.96
C ASP A 113 -7.99 12.94 2.40
N PRO A 114 -8.48 14.17 2.58
CA PRO A 114 -8.54 14.79 3.90
C PRO A 114 -9.73 14.28 4.69
N PRO A 115 -9.60 14.14 6.04
CA PRO A 115 -10.71 13.75 6.90
C PRO A 115 -11.79 14.83 6.94
N ALA A 116 -13.04 14.44 7.12
CA ALA A 116 -14.17 15.35 7.28
C ALA A 116 -14.13 16.15 8.60
N THR A 117 -13.44 15.64 9.62
CA THR A 117 -13.32 16.22 10.96
C THR A 117 -11.85 16.29 11.38
N SER A 118 -11.54 17.05 12.42
CA SER A 118 -10.21 17.15 13.00
C SER A 118 -10.18 16.64 14.44
N GLY A 119 -8.97 16.33 14.95
CA GLY A 119 -8.74 15.92 16.34
C GLY A 119 -8.53 14.41 16.51
N ALA A 120 -8.39 13.97 17.76
CA ALA A 120 -7.95 12.61 18.10
C ALA A 120 -8.90 11.47 17.68
N ARG A 121 -10.14 11.78 17.33
CA ARG A 121 -11.15 10.82 16.86
C ARG A 121 -11.48 10.97 15.37
N ALA A 122 -10.75 11.83 14.65
CA ALA A 122 -10.92 11.98 13.21
C ALA A 122 -10.31 10.77 12.47
N ASP A 123 -10.77 10.53 11.25
CA ASP A 123 -10.13 9.59 10.32
C ASP A 123 -8.70 10.07 9.98
N GLU A 124 -7.89 9.22 9.36
CA GLU A 124 -6.58 9.62 8.88
C GLU A 124 -6.73 10.62 7.71
N CYS A 125 -5.73 11.46 7.52
CA CYS A 125 -5.55 12.18 6.26
C CYS A 125 -4.64 11.36 5.36
N GLY A 126 -5.19 10.78 4.30
CA GLY A 126 -4.41 10.06 3.30
C GLY A 126 -3.56 11.02 2.48
N ILE A 127 -2.22 10.86 2.48
CA ILE A 127 -1.30 11.68 1.67
C ILE A 127 -0.28 10.77 1.00
N ILE A 128 -0.41 10.58 -0.31
CA ILE A 128 0.44 9.68 -1.09
C ILE A 128 1.18 10.46 -2.18
N VAL A 129 2.48 10.17 -2.30
CA VAL A 129 3.30 10.67 -3.40
C VAL A 129 3.54 9.55 -4.39
N ALA A 130 3.18 9.78 -5.65
CA ALA A 130 3.42 8.83 -6.72
C ALA A 130 3.99 9.52 -7.96
N ALA A 131 4.76 8.77 -8.75
CA ALA A 131 5.41 9.26 -9.95
C ALA A 131 5.21 8.32 -11.14
N ARG A 132 5.16 8.85 -12.35
CA ARG A 132 5.20 8.10 -13.60
C ARG A 132 6.54 8.32 -14.29
N ALA A 133 7.20 7.23 -14.69
CA ALA A 133 8.39 7.27 -15.52
C ALA A 133 8.04 7.33 -17.03
N ALA A 134 9.02 7.67 -17.85
CA ALA A 134 8.87 7.69 -19.31
C ALA A 134 8.50 6.32 -19.90
N SER A 135 8.86 5.23 -19.22
CA SER A 135 8.47 3.85 -19.56
C SER A 135 6.96 3.57 -19.41
N GLY A 136 6.22 4.47 -18.74
CA GLY A 136 4.81 4.29 -18.39
C GLY A 136 4.60 3.63 -17.03
N HIS A 137 5.63 3.09 -16.39
CA HIS A 137 5.53 2.53 -15.04
C HIS A 137 5.30 3.62 -14.00
N ILE A 138 4.58 3.26 -12.94
CA ILE A 138 4.18 4.14 -11.84
C ILE A 138 4.85 3.67 -10.56
N TYR A 139 5.35 4.62 -9.79
CA TYR A 139 6.12 4.38 -8.58
C TYR A 139 5.46 5.10 -7.41
N VAL A 140 5.07 4.36 -6.38
CA VAL A 140 4.63 4.91 -5.09
C VAL A 140 5.90 5.27 -4.32
N LEU A 141 6.13 6.57 -4.13
CA LEU A 141 7.39 7.10 -3.58
C LEU A 141 7.33 7.30 -2.07
N ALA A 142 6.15 7.68 -1.55
CA ALA A 142 5.97 7.92 -0.13
C ALA A 142 4.51 7.80 0.30
N ASP A 143 4.31 7.33 1.53
CA ASP A 143 3.10 7.47 2.33
C ASP A 143 3.40 8.46 3.46
N LEU A 144 2.84 9.67 3.35
CA LEU A 144 3.01 10.78 4.29
C LEU A 144 1.72 11.05 5.09
N SER A 145 0.80 10.10 5.06
CA SER A 145 -0.50 10.18 5.72
C SER A 145 -0.34 10.42 7.23
N SER A 146 -1.29 11.14 7.79
CA SER A 146 -1.26 11.57 9.19
C SER A 146 -2.61 11.38 9.87
N HIS A 147 -2.61 11.41 11.20
CA HIS A 147 -3.81 11.31 12.01
C HIS A 147 -3.88 12.49 12.97
N GLY A 148 -5.09 13.04 13.15
CA GLY A 148 -5.36 14.07 14.14
C GLY A 148 -4.89 15.47 13.78
N ASP A 149 -4.36 15.68 12.60
CA ASP A 149 -3.91 17.00 12.13
C ASP A 149 -5.10 17.97 11.97
N SER A 150 -4.85 19.26 12.26
CA SER A 150 -5.75 20.34 11.86
C SER A 150 -5.74 20.54 10.34
N PRO A 151 -6.74 21.26 9.78
CA PRO A 151 -6.74 21.57 8.35
C PRO A 151 -5.43 22.20 7.85
N GLY A 152 -4.90 23.18 8.57
CA GLY A 152 -3.59 23.76 8.25
C GLY A 152 -2.42 22.79 8.43
N GLY A 153 -2.53 21.82 9.34
CA GLY A 153 -1.50 20.82 9.58
C GLY A 153 -1.32 19.86 8.40
N TRP A 154 -2.41 19.20 7.95
CA TRP A 154 -2.32 18.32 6.79
C TRP A 154 -2.02 19.09 5.51
N ALA A 155 -2.57 20.32 5.33
CA ALA A 155 -2.23 21.13 4.16
C ALA A 155 -0.75 21.50 4.12
N GLY A 156 -0.15 21.85 5.26
CA GLY A 156 1.30 22.08 5.36
C GLY A 156 2.13 20.85 4.98
N ARG A 157 1.69 19.62 5.34
CA ARG A 157 2.33 18.37 4.89
C ARG A 157 2.24 18.19 3.39
N VAL A 158 1.06 18.43 2.79
CA VAL A 158 0.86 18.34 1.34
C VAL A 158 1.76 19.33 0.60
N VAL A 159 1.83 20.59 1.06
CA VAL A 159 2.73 21.60 0.47
C VAL A 159 4.19 21.22 0.60
N SER A 160 4.59 20.69 1.78
CA SER A 160 5.95 20.20 2.01
C SER A 160 6.27 19.03 1.07
N ALA A 161 5.35 18.07 0.92
CA ALA A 161 5.51 16.95 -0.02
C ALA A 161 5.61 17.47 -1.47
N TYR A 162 4.72 18.37 -1.88
CA TYR A 162 4.74 19.00 -3.21
C TYR A 162 6.12 19.60 -3.53
N ARG A 163 6.69 20.37 -2.60
CA ARG A 163 7.99 21.01 -2.77
C ARG A 163 9.15 20.01 -2.75
N ASN A 164 9.18 19.10 -1.78
CA ASN A 164 10.28 18.15 -1.58
C ASN A 164 10.41 17.16 -2.74
N TYR A 165 9.29 16.68 -3.26
CA TYR A 165 9.26 15.77 -4.40
C TYR A 165 9.22 16.50 -5.75
N ARG A 166 9.21 17.86 -5.76
CA ARG A 166 9.03 18.68 -6.97
C ARG A 166 7.84 18.19 -7.80
N ALA A 167 6.73 17.94 -7.13
CA ALA A 167 5.54 17.40 -7.76
C ALA A 167 4.96 18.40 -8.79
N ASN A 168 4.28 17.87 -9.78
CA ASN A 168 3.67 18.71 -10.83
C ASN A 168 2.32 19.27 -10.39
N ARG A 169 1.60 18.55 -9.51
CA ARG A 169 0.32 18.98 -8.94
C ARG A 169 -0.07 18.20 -7.70
N VAL A 170 -1.05 18.73 -7.01
CA VAL A 170 -1.80 18.05 -5.95
C VAL A 170 -3.12 17.57 -6.52
N VAL A 171 -3.51 16.33 -6.20
CA VAL A 171 -4.84 15.75 -6.49
C VAL A 171 -5.58 15.66 -5.16
N ALA A 172 -6.68 16.39 -5.01
CA ALA A 172 -7.40 16.47 -3.74
C ALA A 172 -8.82 15.95 -3.87
N GLU A 173 -9.20 14.96 -3.04
CA GLU A 173 -10.60 14.55 -2.92
C GLU A 173 -11.39 15.61 -2.18
N VAL A 174 -12.56 16.02 -2.75
CA VAL A 174 -13.38 17.10 -2.21
C VAL A 174 -14.78 16.66 -1.81
N ASN A 175 -15.04 15.37 -1.67
CA ASN A 175 -16.38 14.85 -1.32
C ASN A 175 -16.89 15.35 0.04
N ASN A 176 -16.02 15.35 1.05
CA ASN A 176 -16.37 15.66 2.42
C ASN A 176 -16.03 17.09 2.86
N GLY A 177 -15.52 17.92 1.97
CA GLY A 177 -15.12 19.29 2.31
C GLY A 177 -15.43 20.30 1.21
N GLY A 178 -15.89 19.83 0.05
CA GLY A 178 -16.20 20.69 -1.09
C GLY A 178 -15.02 21.59 -1.49
N GLU A 179 -15.32 22.84 -1.80
CA GLU A 179 -14.31 23.86 -2.14
C GLU A 179 -13.37 24.20 -0.98
N MET A 180 -13.78 23.95 0.28
CA MET A 180 -12.97 24.23 1.47
C MET A 180 -11.61 23.49 1.44
N VAL A 181 -11.54 22.27 0.91
CA VAL A 181 -10.28 21.53 0.79
C VAL A 181 -9.28 22.27 -0.10
N ALA A 182 -9.75 22.74 -1.25
CA ALA A 182 -8.94 23.54 -2.17
C ALA A 182 -8.54 24.89 -1.57
N ASP A 183 -9.42 25.50 -0.81
CA ASP A 183 -9.15 26.80 -0.16
C ASP A 183 -8.12 26.68 0.95
N VAL A 184 -8.18 25.63 1.79
CA VAL A 184 -7.17 25.37 2.83
C VAL A 184 -5.79 25.14 2.20
N LEU A 185 -5.73 24.41 1.09
CA LEU A 185 -4.48 24.20 0.34
C LEU A 185 -3.95 25.53 -0.24
N ARG A 186 -4.82 26.35 -0.85
CA ARG A 186 -4.43 27.67 -1.40
C ARG A 186 -4.03 28.68 -0.33
N GLN A 187 -4.63 28.62 0.85
CA GLN A 187 -4.19 29.47 1.97
C GLN A 187 -2.76 29.12 2.41
N SER A 188 -2.39 27.83 2.33
CA SER A 188 -1.03 27.38 2.66
C SER A 188 -0.03 27.66 1.53
N GLU A 189 -0.45 27.61 0.26
CA GLU A 189 0.33 27.88 -0.94
C GLU A 189 -0.57 28.42 -2.06
N PRO A 190 -0.61 29.75 -2.28
CA PRO A 190 -1.55 30.38 -3.23
C PRO A 190 -1.45 29.89 -4.68
N ASN A 191 -0.24 29.50 -5.11
CA ASN A 191 0.03 29.04 -6.48
C ASN A 191 0.07 27.53 -6.60
N LEU A 192 -0.42 26.78 -5.59
CA LEU A 192 -0.42 25.33 -5.64
C LEU A 192 -1.34 24.81 -6.76
N PRO A 193 -0.83 24.04 -7.73
CA PRO A 193 -1.66 23.49 -8.79
C PRO A 193 -2.49 22.32 -8.23
N VAL A 194 -3.73 22.62 -7.81
CA VAL A 194 -4.66 21.63 -7.23
C VAL A 194 -5.65 21.16 -8.29
N ARG A 195 -5.73 19.85 -8.50
CA ARG A 195 -6.83 19.17 -9.19
C ARG A 195 -7.80 18.62 -8.17
N ALA A 196 -8.95 19.25 -8.04
CA ALA A 196 -10.04 18.70 -7.24
C ALA A 196 -10.67 17.49 -7.95
N VAL A 197 -10.92 16.42 -7.20
CA VAL A 197 -11.57 15.21 -7.68
C VAL A 197 -12.75 14.85 -6.77
N THR A 198 -13.82 14.34 -7.38
CA THR A 198 -15.03 13.95 -6.67
C THR A 198 -15.33 12.48 -6.94
N ALA A 199 -15.60 11.71 -5.90
CA ALA A 199 -16.01 10.33 -6.02
C ALA A 199 -17.44 10.21 -6.54
N THR A 200 -17.59 9.80 -7.79
CA THR A 200 -18.89 9.53 -8.41
C THR A 200 -19.30 8.06 -8.36
N ARG A 201 -18.38 7.18 -7.93
CA ARG A 201 -18.57 5.72 -7.82
C ARG A 201 -18.06 5.24 -6.46
N GLY A 202 -18.54 4.08 -6.00
CA GLY A 202 -18.07 3.45 -4.77
C GLY A 202 -16.55 3.20 -4.78
N LYS A 203 -15.94 3.16 -3.59
CA LYS A 203 -14.49 3.00 -3.38
C LYS A 203 -13.93 1.80 -4.15
N PHE A 204 -14.59 0.66 -4.06
CA PHE A 204 -14.17 -0.57 -4.76
C PHE A 204 -14.10 -0.39 -6.28
N LEU A 205 -15.16 0.15 -6.91
CA LEU A 205 -15.20 0.36 -8.36
C LEU A 205 -14.18 1.38 -8.87
N ARG A 206 -13.79 2.34 -8.03
CA ARG A 206 -12.70 3.29 -8.36
C ARG A 206 -11.33 2.63 -8.26
N ALA A 207 -11.20 1.70 -7.34
CA ALA A 207 -9.96 1.00 -7.05
C ALA A 207 -9.64 -0.11 -8.07
N GLU A 208 -10.65 -0.74 -8.68
CA GLU A 208 -10.46 -1.83 -9.67
C GLU A 208 -9.46 -1.49 -10.80
N PRO A 209 -9.56 -0.31 -11.48
CA PRO A 209 -8.60 0.02 -12.54
C PRO A 209 -7.16 0.13 -12.03
N VAL A 210 -6.99 0.58 -10.79
CA VAL A 210 -5.68 0.70 -10.14
C VAL A 210 -5.15 -0.68 -9.79
N ALA A 211 -5.98 -1.57 -9.23
CA ALA A 211 -5.61 -2.96 -8.95
C ALA A 211 -5.18 -3.70 -10.21
N ALA A 212 -5.89 -3.50 -11.34
CA ALA A 212 -5.49 -4.05 -12.62
C ALA A 212 -4.11 -3.55 -13.11
N ALA A 213 -3.72 -2.32 -12.77
CA ALA A 213 -2.38 -1.83 -13.07
C ALA A 213 -1.30 -2.55 -12.24
N TYR A 214 -1.59 -2.90 -10.98
CA TYR A 214 -0.72 -3.76 -10.17
C TYR A 214 -0.62 -5.17 -10.75
N GLU A 215 -1.74 -5.80 -11.12
CA GLU A 215 -1.76 -7.13 -11.74
C GLU A 215 -0.90 -7.19 -13.02
N ARG A 216 -0.84 -6.09 -13.79
CA ARG A 216 0.00 -5.96 -14.99
C ARG A 216 1.47 -5.64 -14.68
N GLY A 217 1.85 -5.48 -13.42
CA GLY A 217 3.21 -5.13 -13.03
C GLY A 217 3.63 -3.71 -13.38
N ILE A 218 2.66 -2.80 -13.57
CA ILE A 218 2.95 -1.40 -13.94
C ILE A 218 3.21 -0.54 -12.70
N VAL A 219 2.65 -0.91 -11.54
CA VAL A 219 2.78 -0.14 -10.30
C VAL A 219 3.78 -0.79 -9.36
N HIS A 220 4.68 0.03 -8.83
CA HIS A 220 5.77 -0.40 -7.96
C HIS A 220 5.76 0.40 -6.66
N HIS A 221 5.92 -0.27 -5.51
CA HIS A 221 6.20 0.38 -4.25
C HIS A 221 7.71 0.58 -4.08
N VAL A 222 8.16 1.81 -3.84
CA VAL A 222 9.57 2.14 -3.56
C VAL A 222 9.81 2.03 -2.06
N GLY A 223 10.06 0.81 -1.60
CA GLY A 223 10.13 0.47 -0.17
C GLY A 223 8.81 -0.10 0.36
N ALA A 224 8.68 -0.20 1.68
CA ALA A 224 7.52 -0.75 2.37
C ALA A 224 6.65 0.37 2.96
N PHE A 225 5.35 0.33 2.69
CA PHE A 225 4.35 1.24 3.20
C PHE A 225 3.28 0.46 3.98
N GLU A 226 3.66 -0.06 5.13
CA GLU A 226 2.91 -1.08 5.88
C GLU A 226 1.43 -0.72 6.08
N LYS A 227 1.13 0.49 6.56
CA LYS A 227 -0.26 0.92 6.81
C LYS A 227 -1.08 1.09 5.53
N LEU A 228 -0.48 1.62 4.47
CA LEU A 228 -1.12 1.72 3.16
C LEU A 228 -1.43 0.33 2.60
N GLU A 229 -0.48 -0.58 2.69
CA GLU A 229 -0.60 -1.94 2.18
C GLU A 229 -1.63 -2.76 2.96
N ASP A 230 -1.76 -2.53 4.29
CA ASP A 230 -2.82 -3.11 5.11
C ASP A 230 -4.20 -2.66 4.61
N GLN A 231 -4.37 -1.37 4.33
CA GLN A 231 -5.64 -0.85 3.81
C GLN A 231 -5.96 -1.38 2.41
N LEU A 232 -4.97 -1.50 1.53
CA LEU A 232 -5.14 -2.08 0.20
C LEU A 232 -5.60 -3.54 0.27
N CYS A 233 -4.93 -4.36 1.09
CA CYS A 233 -5.25 -5.78 1.25
C CYS A 233 -6.58 -6.04 2.00
N ALA A 234 -7.16 -5.02 2.63
CA ALA A 234 -8.48 -5.11 3.26
C ALA A 234 -9.62 -4.65 2.35
N LEU A 235 -9.34 -4.05 1.19
CA LEU A 235 -10.37 -3.43 0.34
C LEU A 235 -11.10 -4.47 -0.50
N THR A 236 -12.29 -4.87 -0.04
CA THR A 236 -13.22 -5.79 -0.71
C THR A 236 -14.43 -5.05 -1.27
N ALA A 237 -15.26 -5.74 -2.06
CA ALA A 237 -16.50 -5.17 -2.61
C ALA A 237 -17.50 -4.79 -1.51
N ASP A 238 -17.49 -5.51 -0.41
CA ASP A 238 -18.34 -5.35 0.78
C ASP A 238 -17.60 -4.67 1.96
N PHE A 239 -16.47 -3.99 1.67
CA PHE A 239 -15.72 -3.29 2.70
C PHE A 239 -16.59 -2.27 3.44
N ASP A 240 -16.68 -2.42 4.75
CA ASP A 240 -17.35 -1.50 5.65
C ASP A 240 -16.38 -0.95 6.71
N ALA A 241 -16.17 0.37 6.69
CA ALA A 241 -15.22 1.05 7.58
C ALA A 241 -15.56 0.90 9.06
N ARG A 242 -16.87 0.75 9.41
CA ARG A 242 -17.29 0.58 10.81
C ARG A 242 -16.89 -0.80 11.33
N SER A 243 -17.13 -1.83 10.53
CA SER A 243 -16.75 -3.22 10.87
C SER A 243 -15.23 -3.40 10.85
N ALA A 244 -14.52 -2.74 9.94
CA ALA A 244 -13.07 -2.77 9.83
C ALA A 244 -12.37 -1.98 10.96
N GLY A 245 -13.06 -1.01 11.55
CA GLY A 245 -12.51 -0.13 12.58
C GLY A 245 -11.57 0.98 12.06
N PHE A 246 -11.54 1.18 10.74
CA PHE A 246 -10.75 2.25 10.10
C PHE A 246 -11.37 2.68 8.76
N SER A 247 -11.08 3.92 8.36
CA SER A 247 -11.33 4.42 7.00
C SER A 247 -10.11 4.16 6.11
N PRO A 248 -10.28 3.72 4.84
CA PRO A 248 -9.15 3.38 3.97
C PRO A 248 -8.57 4.62 3.26
N ASP A 249 -8.36 5.72 4.00
CA ASP A 249 -7.99 7.04 3.46
C ASP A 249 -6.66 7.03 2.72
N ARG A 250 -5.69 6.19 3.16
CA ARG A 250 -4.41 5.99 2.46
C ARG A 250 -4.63 5.29 1.12
N ALA A 251 -5.47 4.26 1.10
CA ALA A 251 -5.81 3.54 -0.12
C ALA A 251 -6.59 4.44 -1.09
N ASP A 252 -7.52 5.26 -0.60
CA ASP A 252 -8.26 6.23 -1.43
C ASP A 252 -7.30 7.27 -2.03
N ALA A 253 -6.38 7.85 -1.24
CA ALA A 253 -5.37 8.76 -1.76
C ALA A 253 -4.46 8.09 -2.81
N LEU A 254 -4.04 6.83 -2.60
CA LEU A 254 -3.28 6.08 -3.60
C LEU A 254 -4.07 5.88 -4.89
N VAL A 255 -5.33 5.50 -4.79
CA VAL A 255 -6.20 5.30 -5.96
C VAL A 255 -6.29 6.58 -6.78
N TRP A 256 -6.46 7.74 -6.14
CA TRP A 256 -6.49 9.03 -6.83
C TRP A 256 -5.15 9.38 -7.48
N ALA A 257 -4.02 9.14 -6.79
CA ALA A 257 -2.69 9.39 -7.33
C ALA A 257 -2.43 8.58 -8.60
N ILE A 258 -2.70 7.27 -8.54
CA ILE A 258 -2.44 6.37 -9.67
C ILE A 258 -3.43 6.61 -10.81
N ALA A 259 -4.71 6.86 -10.53
CA ALA A 259 -5.70 7.20 -11.53
C ALA A 259 -5.31 8.46 -12.31
N ASP A 260 -4.78 9.50 -11.62
CA ASP A 260 -4.29 10.71 -12.27
C ASP A 260 -3.08 10.45 -13.19
N LEU A 261 -2.18 9.57 -12.77
CA LEU A 261 -1.00 9.20 -13.55
C LEU A 261 -1.32 8.29 -14.74
N ILE A 262 -2.31 7.41 -14.62
CA ILE A 262 -2.80 6.57 -15.73
C ILE A 262 -3.50 7.42 -16.80
N ASP A 263 -4.33 8.38 -16.40
CA ASP A 263 -5.16 9.21 -17.30
C ASP A 263 -4.33 10.08 -18.25
N LEU A 264 -3.05 10.32 -17.92
CA LEU A 264 -2.12 11.03 -18.79
C LEU A 264 -1.70 10.25 -20.04
N GLY A 265 -1.93 8.95 -20.06
CA GLY A 265 -1.53 8.07 -21.14
C GLY A 265 -2.60 7.82 -22.19
N GLY A 266 -3.56 8.70 -22.46
CA GLY A 266 -4.66 8.61 -23.46
C GLY A 266 -4.92 7.32 -24.27
N LYS A 267 -3.88 6.51 -24.46
CA LYS A 267 -3.92 5.16 -25.09
C LYS A 267 -4.27 4.04 -24.10
N ASP A 268 -4.03 4.23 -22.79
CA ASP A 268 -4.26 3.19 -21.79
C ASP A 268 -5.74 3.04 -21.40
N ARG A 269 -6.58 4.03 -21.71
CA ARG A 269 -8.04 3.95 -21.48
C ARG A 269 -8.70 2.83 -22.31
N ALA A 270 -8.26 2.65 -23.55
CA ALA A 270 -8.77 1.57 -24.42
C ALA A 270 -8.35 0.19 -23.90
N GLY A 271 -7.08 0.01 -23.54
CA GLY A 271 -6.57 -1.25 -23.01
C GLY A 271 -7.19 -1.66 -21.67
N MET A 272 -7.55 -0.69 -20.82
CA MET A 272 -8.21 -0.95 -19.54
C MET A 272 -9.66 -1.40 -19.72
N VAL A 273 -10.39 -0.82 -20.68
CA VAL A 273 -11.77 -1.22 -21.03
C VAL A 273 -11.77 -2.64 -21.60
N ASP A 274 -10.79 -2.99 -22.43
CA ASP A 274 -10.69 -4.32 -23.05
C ASP A 274 -10.30 -5.39 -22.02
N TYR A 275 -9.42 -5.10 -21.06
CA TYR A 275 -9.10 -5.99 -19.94
C TYR A 275 -10.36 -6.38 -19.13
N TYR A 276 -11.21 -5.39 -18.79
CA TYR A 276 -12.44 -5.67 -18.04
C TYR A 276 -13.49 -6.41 -18.87
N ARG A 277 -13.58 -6.14 -20.17
CA ARG A 277 -14.44 -6.91 -21.06
C ARG A 277 -14.05 -8.38 -21.13
N ASP A 278 -12.75 -8.67 -21.17
CA ASP A 278 -12.24 -10.04 -21.20
C ASP A 278 -12.41 -10.76 -19.85
N LYS A 279 -12.23 -10.06 -18.73
CA LYS A 279 -12.47 -10.61 -17.38
C LYS A 279 -13.95 -10.88 -17.13
N ALA A 280 -14.86 -10.03 -17.65
CA ALA A 280 -16.30 -10.23 -17.56
C ALA A 280 -16.82 -11.38 -18.45
N ARG A 281 -16.11 -11.72 -19.54
CA ARG A 281 -16.45 -12.85 -20.41
C ARG A 281 -15.95 -14.20 -19.90
N LYS A 282 -15.05 -14.21 -18.91
CA LYS A 282 -14.47 -15.43 -18.30
C LYS A 282 -15.14 -15.83 -16.98
N LYS A 283 -16.14 -15.08 -16.53
CA LYS A 283 -17.09 -15.42 -15.44
C LYS A 283 -18.42 -15.85 -16.06
#